data_cef91c1ce3dc6ea9ee828b48c4c3c856
#
_entry.id   cef91c1ce3dc6ea9ee828b48c4c3c856
#
_cell.length_a   1.000
_cell.length_b   1.000
_cell.length_c   1.000
_cell.angle_alpha   90.00
_cell.angle_beta   90.00
_cell.angle_gamma   90.00
#
_symmetry.space_group_name_H-M   'P 1'
#
loop_
_entity.id
_entity.type
_entity.pdbx_description
1 polymer ?
#
loop_
_entity_poly.entity_id
_entity_poly.type
_entity_poly.pdbx_seq_one_letter_code
_entity_poly.pdbx_strand_id
1 'polypeptide(L)'
;VASYDSETITPDIYHDLITLLERGFTIREYTQVYEDMTHRVPVQFVGKDFYKYFPFSRSNQNKLYLFFHRFFDLMFSVVGILLGVVLCPIILLGNLLASRGPLFYFQERVGKNGEVFKIIKFRTMIQNAEKNGAVWASKNDARVTLFGKFLRRSRLDEIPQFINILKGNMSLIGPRPERPYFVQELSQVIPFYETRHIVKPGLTGWA
;
A
#
# COMPACT_ATOMS: atom_id res chain seq x y z
N VAL A 1 -28.32 -4.42 16.42
CA VAL A 1 -27.31 -5.19 15.70
C VAL A 1 -26.66 -6.10 16.71
N ALA A 2 -26.97 -7.40 16.67
CA ALA A 2 -26.33 -8.40 17.52
C ALA A 2 -25.20 -9.05 16.71
N SER A 3 -23.97 -8.99 17.19
CA SER A 3 -22.88 -9.77 16.64
C SER A 3 -22.84 -11.10 17.39
N TYR A 4 -23.06 -12.19 16.67
CA TYR A 4 -22.87 -13.53 17.20
C TYR A 4 -21.66 -14.16 16.54
N ASP A 5 -20.78 -14.73 17.37
CA ASP A 5 -19.72 -15.60 16.88
C ASP A 5 -20.36 -16.89 16.34
N SER A 6 -19.86 -17.45 15.28
CA SER A 6 -20.41 -18.66 14.63
C SER A 6 -20.50 -19.87 15.60
N GLU A 7 -19.74 -19.83 16.69
CA GLU A 7 -19.76 -20.84 17.76
C GLU A 7 -20.91 -20.64 18.79
N THR A 8 -21.63 -19.50 18.73
CA THR A 8 -22.67 -19.13 19.70
C THR A 8 -24.10 -19.18 19.14
N ILE A 9 -24.29 -19.62 17.91
CA ILE A 9 -25.63 -19.74 17.31
C ILE A 9 -26.29 -21.00 17.93
N THR A 10 -27.14 -20.76 18.92
CA THR A 10 -27.99 -21.82 19.47
C THR A 10 -29.15 -22.16 18.51
N PRO A 11 -29.76 -23.36 18.62
CA PRO A 11 -30.92 -23.75 17.81
C PRO A 11 -32.06 -22.73 17.85
N ASP A 12 -32.26 -22.08 18.99
CA ASP A 12 -33.33 -21.06 19.18
C ASP A 12 -33.02 -19.80 18.36
N ILE A 13 -31.80 -19.31 18.41
CA ILE A 13 -31.35 -18.16 17.61
C ILE A 13 -31.48 -18.47 16.12
N TYR A 14 -31.13 -19.68 15.71
CA TYR A 14 -31.26 -20.09 14.30
C TYR A 14 -32.74 -20.07 13.87
N HIS A 15 -33.68 -20.54 14.68
CA HIS A 15 -35.11 -20.50 14.41
C HIS A 15 -35.64 -19.08 14.30
N ASP A 16 -35.22 -18.18 15.20
CA ASP A 16 -35.59 -16.77 15.16
C ASP A 16 -35.07 -16.07 13.90
N LEU A 17 -33.84 -16.37 13.47
CA LEU A 17 -33.25 -15.83 12.23
C LEU A 17 -34.05 -16.29 10.99
N ILE A 18 -34.45 -17.56 10.94
CA ILE A 18 -35.30 -18.07 9.85
C ILE A 18 -36.65 -17.36 9.84
N THR A 19 -37.29 -17.19 11.00
CA THR A 19 -38.56 -16.49 11.10
C THR A 19 -38.44 -15.04 10.62
N LEU A 20 -37.33 -14.36 10.89
CA LEU A 20 -37.09 -13.02 10.38
C LEU A 20 -36.91 -13.00 8.85
N LEU A 21 -36.18 -13.99 8.29
CA LEU A 21 -36.03 -14.14 6.84
C LEU A 21 -37.36 -14.39 6.14
N GLU A 22 -38.20 -15.25 6.69
CA GLU A 22 -39.56 -15.54 6.18
C GLU A 22 -40.47 -14.29 6.19
N ARG A 23 -40.27 -13.40 7.15
CA ARG A 23 -40.97 -12.09 7.21
C ARG A 23 -40.38 -11.04 6.25
N GLY A 24 -39.38 -11.40 5.44
CA GLY A 24 -38.76 -10.52 4.45
C GLY A 24 -37.68 -9.59 4.99
N PHE A 25 -37.21 -9.79 6.22
CA PHE A 25 -36.08 -9.03 6.75
C PHE A 25 -34.76 -9.52 6.14
N THR A 26 -33.93 -8.60 5.69
CA THR A 26 -32.59 -8.92 5.20
C THR A 26 -31.63 -9.08 6.36
N ILE A 27 -31.08 -10.29 6.53
CA ILE A 27 -30.06 -10.58 7.53
C ILE A 27 -28.69 -10.48 6.84
N ARG A 28 -27.82 -9.64 7.38
CA ARG A 28 -26.45 -9.46 6.88
C ARG A 28 -25.47 -9.66 8.02
N GLU A 29 -24.32 -10.22 7.69
CA GLU A 29 -23.24 -10.36 8.65
C GLU A 29 -22.67 -9.00 9.04
N TYR A 30 -22.32 -8.82 10.33
CA TYR A 30 -21.79 -7.56 10.86
C TYR A 30 -20.55 -7.09 10.08
N THR A 31 -19.65 -8.00 9.77
CA THR A 31 -18.41 -7.72 9.04
C THR A 31 -18.70 -7.16 7.65
N GLN A 32 -19.70 -7.70 6.93
CA GLN A 32 -20.13 -7.20 5.63
C GLN A 32 -20.75 -5.81 5.73
N VAL A 33 -21.61 -5.58 6.74
CA VAL A 33 -22.23 -4.26 6.96
C VAL A 33 -21.17 -3.23 7.31
N TYR A 34 -20.20 -3.60 8.15
CA TYR A 34 -19.10 -2.73 8.51
C TYR A 34 -18.22 -2.38 7.30
N GLU A 35 -17.91 -3.36 6.45
CA GLU A 35 -17.15 -3.16 5.22
C GLU A 35 -17.88 -2.24 4.24
N ASP A 36 -19.16 -2.47 4.00
CA ASP A 36 -20.00 -1.62 3.13
C ASP A 36 -20.06 -0.17 3.61
N MET A 37 -20.12 0.05 4.92
CA MET A 37 -20.23 1.40 5.51
C MET A 37 -18.88 2.13 5.61
N THR A 38 -17.80 1.40 5.88
CA THR A 38 -16.50 2.01 6.20
C THR A 38 -15.45 1.78 5.14
N HIS A 39 -15.69 0.88 4.18
CA HIS A 39 -14.72 0.37 3.21
C HIS A 39 -13.45 -0.19 3.89
N ARG A 40 -13.62 -0.75 5.10
CA ARG A 40 -12.54 -1.35 5.90
C ARG A 40 -12.99 -2.70 6.40
N VAL A 41 -12.07 -3.65 6.41
CA VAL A 41 -12.30 -4.97 7.01
C VAL A 41 -12.02 -4.89 8.51
N PRO A 42 -12.96 -5.27 9.39
CA PRO A 42 -12.74 -5.28 10.84
C PRO A 42 -11.92 -6.52 11.23
N VAL A 43 -10.60 -6.44 11.05
CA VAL A 43 -9.65 -7.56 11.15
C VAL A 43 -9.77 -8.34 12.48
N GLN A 44 -10.10 -7.67 13.57
CA GLN A 44 -10.26 -8.27 14.90
C GLN A 44 -11.49 -9.21 15.02
N PHE A 45 -12.46 -9.09 14.09
CA PHE A 45 -13.66 -9.95 14.05
C PHE A 45 -13.63 -10.95 12.90
N VAL A 46 -12.57 -10.92 12.07
CA VAL A 46 -12.39 -11.86 10.97
C VAL A 46 -11.70 -13.11 11.54
N GLY A 47 -12.48 -14.12 11.82
CA GLY A 47 -12.00 -15.39 12.34
C GLY A 47 -11.34 -16.29 11.30
N LYS A 48 -11.36 -17.61 11.52
CA LYS A 48 -10.76 -18.62 10.63
C LYS A 48 -11.34 -18.63 9.21
N ASP A 49 -12.52 -18.03 9.02
CA ASP A 49 -13.23 -17.96 7.73
C ASP A 49 -12.84 -16.72 6.89
N PHE A 50 -11.72 -16.10 7.21
CA PHE A 50 -11.15 -14.96 6.53
C PHE A 50 -11.22 -15.04 4.98
N TYR A 51 -10.98 -16.22 4.41
CA TYR A 51 -11.07 -16.45 2.96
C TYR A 51 -12.45 -16.18 2.35
N LYS A 52 -13.53 -16.19 3.15
CA LYS A 52 -14.89 -15.89 2.68
C LYS A 52 -15.08 -14.42 2.35
N TYR A 53 -14.32 -13.54 3.00
CA TYR A 53 -14.40 -12.08 2.86
C TYR A 53 -13.51 -11.52 1.76
N PHE A 54 -12.53 -12.31 1.29
CA PHE A 54 -11.67 -11.89 0.21
C PHE A 54 -12.16 -12.43 -1.13
N PRO A 55 -12.61 -11.55 -2.05
CA PRO A 55 -12.95 -11.95 -3.41
C PRO A 55 -11.66 -12.25 -4.20
N PHE A 56 -10.93 -13.29 -3.79
CA PHE A 56 -9.69 -13.70 -4.44
C PHE A 56 -9.83 -13.99 -5.94
N SER A 57 -11.07 -14.17 -6.44
CA SER A 57 -11.29 -14.71 -7.77
C SER A 57 -11.68 -13.67 -8.84
N ARG A 58 -12.25 -12.52 -8.49
CA ARG A 58 -12.89 -11.68 -9.51
C ARG A 58 -11.97 -10.70 -10.23
N SER A 59 -11.05 -10.01 -9.55
CA SER A 59 -10.22 -8.99 -10.18
C SER A 59 -9.04 -9.56 -10.99
N ASN A 60 -8.54 -10.72 -10.60
CA ASN A 60 -7.37 -11.33 -11.24
C ASN A 60 -7.70 -12.10 -12.53
N GLN A 61 -8.97 -12.32 -12.83
CA GLN A 61 -9.42 -13.10 -14.00
C GLN A 61 -9.79 -12.25 -15.22
N ASN A 62 -10.07 -10.97 -15.04
CA ASN A 62 -10.42 -10.09 -16.15
C ASN A 62 -9.14 -9.62 -16.88
N LYS A 63 -8.73 -10.39 -17.90
CA LYS A 63 -7.55 -10.09 -18.72
C LYS A 63 -7.60 -8.70 -19.35
N LEU A 64 -8.80 -8.22 -19.71
CA LEU A 64 -8.99 -6.90 -20.30
C LEU A 64 -8.70 -5.80 -19.29
N TYR A 65 -9.19 -5.96 -18.05
CA TYR A 65 -8.88 -5.03 -16.95
C TYR A 65 -7.37 -4.97 -16.68
N LEU A 66 -6.70 -6.13 -16.58
CA LEU A 66 -5.25 -6.20 -16.35
C LEU A 66 -4.46 -5.56 -17.50
N PHE A 67 -4.92 -5.73 -18.73
CA PHE A 67 -4.31 -5.09 -19.90
C PHE A 67 -4.42 -3.57 -19.83
N PHE A 68 -5.61 -3.01 -19.62
CA PHE A 68 -5.79 -1.56 -19.52
C PHE A 68 -5.06 -0.99 -18.32
N HIS A 69 -5.11 -1.67 -17.17
CA HIS A 69 -4.37 -1.27 -15.99
C HIS A 69 -2.87 -1.15 -16.29
N ARG A 70 -2.28 -2.15 -16.94
CA ARG A 70 -0.88 -2.13 -17.34
C ARG A 70 -0.58 -1.08 -18.41
N PHE A 71 -1.47 -0.90 -19.36
CA PHE A 71 -1.36 0.13 -20.38
C PHE A 71 -1.26 1.54 -19.75
N PHE A 72 -2.14 1.86 -18.82
CA PHE A 72 -2.07 3.14 -18.11
C PHE A 72 -0.82 3.27 -17.23
N ASP A 73 -0.42 2.20 -16.54
CA ASP A 73 0.85 2.18 -15.80
C ASP A 73 2.03 2.58 -16.69
N LEU A 74 2.12 2.00 -17.89
CA LEU A 74 3.20 2.29 -18.84
C LEU A 74 3.11 3.71 -19.40
N MET A 75 1.93 4.13 -19.82
CA MET A 75 1.70 5.48 -20.39
C MET A 75 2.11 6.57 -19.38
N PHE A 76 1.59 6.52 -18.17
CA PHE A 76 1.92 7.51 -17.14
C PHE A 76 3.37 7.38 -16.66
N SER A 77 3.97 6.18 -16.70
CA SER A 77 5.39 6.02 -16.36
C SER A 77 6.30 6.71 -17.36
N VAL A 78 6.00 6.62 -18.65
CA VAL A 78 6.77 7.34 -19.68
C VAL A 78 6.69 8.86 -19.46
N VAL A 79 5.48 9.38 -19.24
CA VAL A 79 5.27 10.82 -18.97
C VAL A 79 6.00 11.24 -17.69
N GLY A 80 5.89 10.44 -16.61
CA GLY A 80 6.58 10.72 -15.35
C GLY A 80 8.10 10.68 -15.46
N ILE A 81 8.65 9.76 -16.25
CA ILE A 81 10.10 9.69 -16.51
C ILE A 81 10.56 10.92 -17.32
N LEU A 82 9.84 11.31 -18.36
CA LEU A 82 10.17 12.51 -19.15
C LEU A 82 10.16 13.76 -18.25
N LEU A 83 9.16 13.92 -17.41
CA LEU A 83 9.12 14.99 -16.42
C LEU A 83 10.32 14.91 -15.46
N GLY A 84 10.68 13.71 -15.01
CA GLY A 84 11.84 13.46 -14.15
C GLY A 84 13.15 13.86 -14.82
N VAL A 85 13.33 13.59 -16.11
CA VAL A 85 14.52 13.99 -16.88
C VAL A 85 14.62 15.52 -16.97
N VAL A 86 13.51 16.21 -17.23
CA VAL A 86 13.48 17.69 -17.31
C VAL A 86 13.79 18.32 -15.94
N LEU A 87 13.29 17.76 -14.85
CA LEU A 87 13.51 18.27 -13.49
C LEU A 87 14.87 17.85 -12.90
N CYS A 88 15.48 16.80 -13.42
CA CYS A 88 16.71 16.23 -12.88
C CYS A 88 17.86 17.24 -12.71
N PRO A 89 18.18 18.12 -13.69
CA PRO A 89 19.24 19.14 -13.53
C PRO A 89 18.97 20.10 -12.37
N ILE A 90 17.71 20.54 -12.22
CA ILE A 90 17.29 21.48 -11.16
C ILE A 90 17.41 20.78 -9.78
N ILE A 91 16.94 19.53 -9.69
CA ILE A 91 17.01 18.75 -8.45
C ILE A 91 18.46 18.41 -8.12
N LEU A 92 19.30 18.11 -9.12
CA LEU A 92 20.73 17.87 -8.93
C LEU A 92 21.42 19.10 -8.33
N LEU A 93 21.19 20.29 -8.91
CA LEU A 93 21.76 21.54 -8.40
C LEU A 93 21.30 21.81 -6.97
N GLY A 94 20.00 21.72 -6.69
CA GLY A 94 19.47 21.89 -5.33
C GLY A 94 20.03 20.88 -4.33
N ASN A 95 20.24 19.63 -4.75
CA ASN A 95 20.82 18.59 -3.90
C ASN A 95 22.32 18.83 -3.62
N LEU A 96 23.08 19.29 -4.61
CA LEU A 96 24.51 19.66 -4.44
C LEU A 96 24.68 20.81 -3.43
N LEU A 97 23.78 21.77 -3.45
CA LEU A 97 23.80 22.91 -2.52
C LEU A 97 23.35 22.51 -1.09
N ALA A 98 22.38 21.60 -0.99
CA ALA A 98 21.77 21.21 0.30
C ALA A 98 22.49 20.07 1.02
N SER A 99 22.98 19.08 0.29
CA SER A 99 23.68 17.93 0.88
C SER A 99 24.56 17.26 -0.16
N ARG A 100 25.85 17.56 -0.16
CA ARG A 100 26.80 16.96 -1.09
C ARG A 100 26.73 15.43 -1.06
N GLY A 101 26.24 14.80 -2.16
CA GLY A 101 26.14 13.33 -2.23
C GLY A 101 25.36 12.84 -3.46
N PRO A 102 25.20 11.51 -3.64
CA PRO A 102 24.50 10.94 -4.80
C PRO A 102 23.07 11.45 -4.89
N LEU A 103 22.61 11.71 -6.13
CA LEU A 103 21.28 12.24 -6.42
C LEU A 103 20.17 11.26 -6.06
N PHE A 104 20.38 9.99 -6.38
CA PHE A 104 19.40 8.94 -6.15
C PHE A 104 19.64 8.21 -4.83
N TYR A 105 18.54 7.82 -4.22
CA TYR A 105 18.48 6.96 -3.05
C TYR A 105 17.74 5.68 -3.41
N PHE A 106 18.31 4.56 -3.01
CA PHE A 106 17.75 3.23 -3.23
C PHE A 106 17.42 2.58 -1.89
N GLN A 107 16.24 1.98 -1.78
CA GLN A 107 15.82 1.32 -0.57
C GLN A 107 15.04 0.04 -0.89
N GLU A 108 15.34 -1.02 -0.17
CA GLU A 108 14.60 -2.28 -0.30
C GLU A 108 13.18 -2.15 0.24
N ARG A 109 12.25 -2.69 -0.53
CA ARG A 109 10.83 -2.72 -0.24
C ARG A 109 10.23 -4.06 -0.63
N VAL A 110 9.18 -4.47 0.07
CA VAL A 110 8.43 -5.68 -0.24
C VAL A 110 7.36 -5.37 -1.28
N GLY A 111 7.36 -6.13 -2.36
CA GLY A 111 6.45 -6.04 -3.48
C GLY A 111 5.41 -7.15 -3.51
N LYS A 112 4.87 -7.40 -4.72
CA LYS A 112 3.92 -8.48 -4.96
C LYS A 112 4.54 -9.83 -4.61
N ASN A 113 3.73 -10.74 -4.05
CA ASN A 113 4.13 -12.09 -3.61
C ASN A 113 5.28 -12.10 -2.58
N GLY A 114 5.53 -10.99 -1.88
CA GLY A 114 6.63 -10.89 -0.93
C GLY A 114 8.01 -10.65 -1.57
N GLU A 115 8.11 -10.48 -2.88
CA GLU A 115 9.37 -10.25 -3.57
C GLU A 115 9.99 -8.90 -3.17
N VAL A 116 11.27 -8.91 -2.82
CA VAL A 116 11.99 -7.68 -2.45
C VAL A 116 12.51 -6.98 -3.72
N PHE A 117 12.24 -5.69 -3.83
CA PHE A 117 12.75 -4.84 -4.91
C PHE A 117 13.33 -3.54 -4.36
N LYS A 118 14.14 -2.85 -5.16
CA LYS A 118 14.72 -1.55 -4.80
C LYS A 118 13.86 -0.41 -5.35
N ILE A 119 13.22 0.34 -4.45
CA ILE A 119 12.55 1.59 -4.81
C ILE A 119 13.58 2.68 -5.10
N ILE A 120 13.30 3.53 -6.08
CA ILE A 120 14.19 4.61 -6.51
C ILE A 120 13.56 5.95 -6.14
N LYS A 121 14.28 6.80 -5.42
CA LYS A 121 13.85 8.16 -5.05
C LYS A 121 14.96 9.17 -5.26
N PHE A 122 14.61 10.45 -5.35
CA PHE A 122 15.59 11.51 -5.15
C PHE A 122 15.94 11.58 -3.66
N ARG A 123 17.22 11.83 -3.38
CA ARG A 123 17.67 11.97 -2.00
C ARG A 123 17.12 13.25 -1.39
N THR A 124 16.56 13.12 -0.18
CA THR A 124 16.01 14.21 0.61
C THR A 124 16.63 14.33 1.99
N MET A 125 17.51 13.38 2.36
CA MET A 125 18.17 13.32 3.65
C MET A 125 19.68 13.50 3.52
N ILE A 126 20.33 13.86 4.65
CA ILE A 126 21.78 13.92 4.77
C ILE A 126 22.43 12.56 4.48
N GLN A 127 23.74 12.57 4.18
CA GLN A 127 24.50 11.33 4.02
C GLN A 127 24.46 10.53 5.32
N ASN A 128 24.39 9.20 5.19
CA ASN A 128 24.39 8.27 6.33
C ASN A 128 23.25 8.48 7.34
N ALA A 129 22.11 9.02 6.91
CA ALA A 129 20.96 9.25 7.76
C ALA A 129 20.41 7.97 8.45
N GLU A 130 20.78 6.79 7.96
CA GLU A 130 20.34 5.48 8.46
C GLU A 130 21.50 4.62 9.02
N LYS A 131 22.62 5.23 9.44
CA LYS A 131 23.74 4.46 10.04
C LYS A 131 23.34 3.59 11.22
N ASN A 132 22.33 4.02 11.98
CA ASN A 132 21.84 3.33 13.18
C ASN A 132 20.64 2.40 12.90
N GLY A 133 20.43 2.01 11.63
CA GLY A 133 19.35 1.10 11.25
C GLY A 133 18.07 1.78 10.73
N ALA A 134 17.04 0.95 10.57
CA ALA A 134 15.75 1.38 10.07
C ALA A 134 14.97 2.11 11.15
N VAL A 135 14.61 3.36 10.92
CA VAL A 135 13.79 4.17 11.85
C VAL A 135 12.58 4.71 11.09
N TRP A 136 11.42 4.69 11.75
CA TRP A 136 10.21 5.33 11.22
C TRP A 136 10.44 6.82 11.00
N ALA A 137 9.93 7.36 9.89
CA ALA A 137 10.00 8.78 9.62
C ALA A 137 9.11 9.56 10.59
N SER A 138 9.68 10.52 11.32
CA SER A 138 8.94 11.43 12.18
C SER A 138 8.54 12.70 11.42
N LYS A 139 7.51 13.42 11.92
CA LYS A 139 7.00 14.65 11.28
C LYS A 139 8.08 15.75 11.16
N ASN A 140 9.04 15.80 12.11
CA ASN A 140 10.14 16.77 12.15
C ASN A 140 11.51 16.07 12.15
N ASP A 141 11.72 15.14 11.20
CA ASP A 141 12.96 14.39 11.10
C ASP A 141 14.14 15.33 10.76
N ALA A 142 15.05 15.50 11.73
CA ALA A 142 16.24 16.35 11.60
C ALA A 142 17.21 15.90 10.47
N ARG A 143 17.06 14.65 10.01
CA ARG A 143 17.87 14.10 8.92
C ARG A 143 17.46 14.66 7.56
N VAL A 144 16.27 15.28 7.45
CA VAL A 144 15.75 15.81 6.19
C VAL A 144 16.30 17.20 5.94
N THR A 145 16.96 17.42 4.81
CA THR A 145 17.49 18.73 4.41
C THR A 145 16.35 19.74 4.11
N LEU A 146 16.61 21.04 4.13
CA LEU A 146 15.60 22.05 3.77
C LEU A 146 15.07 21.83 2.34
N PHE A 147 15.96 21.58 1.38
CA PHE A 147 15.56 21.23 0.02
C PHE A 147 14.82 19.89 -0.05
N GLY A 148 15.23 18.91 0.77
CA GLY A 148 14.54 17.64 0.90
C GLY A 148 13.12 17.78 1.45
N LYS A 149 12.87 18.73 2.36
CA LYS A 149 11.50 19.05 2.83
C LYS A 149 10.62 19.57 1.69
N PHE A 150 11.17 20.44 0.84
CA PHE A 150 10.46 20.92 -0.35
C PHE A 150 10.14 19.77 -1.31
N LEU A 151 11.10 18.90 -1.65
CA LEU A 151 10.89 17.76 -2.52
C LEU A 151 9.82 16.80 -1.97
N ARG A 152 9.83 16.50 -0.66
CA ARG A 152 8.83 15.64 -0.02
C ARG A 152 7.44 16.26 -0.02
N ARG A 153 7.34 17.57 0.24
CA ARG A 153 6.06 18.28 0.24
C ARG A 153 5.42 18.32 -1.14
N SER A 154 6.23 18.48 -2.19
CA SER A 154 5.79 18.47 -3.59
C SER A 154 5.71 17.07 -4.20
N ARG A 155 6.10 16.01 -3.48
CA ARG A 155 6.20 14.62 -3.96
C ARG A 155 7.16 14.44 -5.13
N LEU A 156 7.98 15.42 -5.43
CA LEU A 156 8.98 15.34 -6.50
C LEU A 156 10.05 14.27 -6.22
N ASP A 157 10.32 13.99 -4.94
CA ASP A 157 11.27 12.95 -4.54
C ASP A 157 10.83 11.55 -5.01
N GLU A 158 9.57 11.33 -5.29
CA GLU A 158 9.01 10.03 -5.70
C GLU A 158 8.96 9.85 -7.24
N ILE A 159 9.26 10.88 -8.04
CA ILE A 159 9.26 10.79 -9.51
C ILE A 159 10.12 9.62 -10.05
N PRO A 160 11.33 9.32 -9.54
CA PRO A 160 12.10 8.19 -10.04
C PRO A 160 11.40 6.82 -9.89
N GLN A 161 10.35 6.70 -9.07
CA GLN A 161 9.58 5.46 -8.92
C GLN A 161 8.81 5.09 -10.20
N PHE A 162 8.58 6.01 -11.12
CA PHE A 162 8.04 5.68 -12.44
C PHE A 162 8.91 4.66 -13.18
N ILE A 163 10.22 4.61 -12.90
CA ILE A 163 11.11 3.55 -13.40
C ILE A 163 10.73 2.20 -12.79
N ASN A 164 10.35 2.15 -11.51
CA ASN A 164 9.89 0.92 -10.86
C ASN A 164 8.55 0.45 -11.45
N ILE A 165 7.65 1.37 -11.80
CA ILE A 165 6.39 1.05 -12.46
C ILE A 165 6.66 0.52 -13.88
N LEU A 166 7.53 1.16 -14.63
CA LEU A 166 7.94 0.73 -15.98
C LEU A 166 8.51 -0.69 -15.94
N LYS A 167 9.39 -0.99 -14.97
CA LYS A 167 9.96 -2.33 -14.74
C LYS A 167 8.91 -3.37 -14.30
N GLY A 168 7.74 -2.95 -13.84
CA GLY A 168 6.67 -3.83 -13.36
C GLY A 168 6.76 -4.23 -11.90
N ASN A 169 7.70 -3.69 -11.12
CA ASN A 169 7.79 -3.92 -9.67
C ASN A 169 6.66 -3.21 -8.91
N MET A 170 6.15 -2.10 -9.46
CA MET A 170 5.09 -1.27 -8.90
C MET A 170 3.99 -1.00 -9.93
N SER A 171 2.90 -0.43 -9.46
CA SER A 171 1.82 0.15 -10.24
C SER A 171 1.60 1.61 -9.83
N LEU A 172 0.77 2.35 -10.58
CA LEU A 172 0.32 3.68 -10.17
C LEU A 172 -0.49 3.61 -8.88
N ILE A 173 -1.43 2.67 -8.82
CA ILE A 173 -2.35 2.51 -7.70
C ILE A 173 -2.09 1.16 -7.03
N GLY A 174 -1.97 1.18 -5.70
CA GLY A 174 -1.76 -0.02 -4.89
C GLY A 174 -1.35 0.32 -3.46
N PRO A 175 -1.22 -0.68 -2.58
CA PRO A 175 -0.75 -0.45 -1.22
C PRO A 175 0.68 0.10 -1.23
N ARG A 176 0.98 1.00 -0.28
CA ARG A 176 2.32 1.56 -0.16
C ARG A 176 3.33 0.46 0.18
N PRO A 177 4.45 0.32 -0.57
CA PRO A 177 5.44 -0.70 -0.27
C PRO A 177 6.19 -0.37 1.01
N GLU A 178 6.29 -1.36 1.92
CA GLU A 178 7.00 -1.23 3.18
C GLU A 178 8.37 -1.91 3.13
N ARG A 179 9.26 -1.54 4.09
CA ARG A 179 10.59 -2.14 4.24
C ARG A 179 10.46 -3.57 4.77
N PRO A 180 11.32 -4.52 4.36
CA PRO A 180 11.26 -5.90 4.86
C PRO A 180 11.25 -6.00 6.38
N TYR A 181 12.07 -5.19 7.06
CA TYR A 181 12.10 -5.12 8.51
C TYR A 181 10.72 -4.78 9.12
N PHE A 182 10.07 -3.73 8.61
CA PHE A 182 8.75 -3.33 9.12
C PHE A 182 7.65 -4.30 8.73
N VAL A 183 7.74 -4.94 7.57
CA VAL A 183 6.79 -6.02 7.20
C VAL A 183 6.84 -7.14 8.22
N GLN A 184 8.04 -7.55 8.63
CA GLN A 184 8.23 -8.59 9.63
C GLN A 184 7.63 -8.21 11.00
N GLU A 185 7.84 -6.97 11.45
CA GLU A 185 7.24 -6.48 12.70
C GLU A 185 5.71 -6.38 12.60
N LEU A 186 5.19 -5.79 11.52
CA LEU A 186 3.76 -5.56 11.36
C LEU A 186 2.97 -6.85 11.16
N SER A 187 3.54 -7.87 10.50
CA SER A 187 2.88 -9.17 10.34
C SER A 187 2.73 -9.94 11.65
N GLN A 188 3.52 -9.62 12.67
CA GLN A 188 3.35 -10.20 14.01
C GLN A 188 2.22 -9.56 14.81
N VAL A 189 1.90 -8.28 14.52
CA VAL A 189 0.94 -7.47 15.29
C VAL A 189 -0.40 -7.36 14.58
N ILE A 190 -0.38 -7.28 13.24
CA ILE A 190 -1.58 -7.08 12.43
C ILE A 190 -1.93 -8.40 11.75
N PRO A 191 -3.04 -9.05 12.12
CA PRO A 191 -3.50 -10.25 11.43
C PRO A 191 -3.67 -10.01 9.93
N PHE A 192 -3.26 -10.99 9.12
CA PHE A 192 -3.39 -10.95 7.66
C PHE A 192 -2.67 -9.78 6.96
N TYR A 193 -1.69 -9.14 7.61
CA TYR A 193 -0.94 -8.04 7.04
C TYR A 193 -0.33 -8.37 5.66
N GLU A 194 0.04 -9.62 5.45
CA GLU A 194 0.68 -10.12 4.24
C GLU A 194 -0.25 -10.11 3.00
N THR A 195 -1.58 -10.03 3.20
CA THR A 195 -2.54 -9.97 2.09
C THR A 195 -2.35 -8.76 1.19
N ARG A 196 -1.73 -7.70 1.69
CA ARG A 196 -1.34 -6.52 0.91
C ARG A 196 -0.35 -6.85 -0.21
N HIS A 197 0.37 -7.97 -0.11
CA HIS A 197 1.34 -8.41 -1.10
C HIS A 197 0.73 -9.26 -2.23
N ILE A 198 -0.57 -9.53 -2.21
CA ILE A 198 -1.29 -10.21 -3.29
C ILE A 198 -1.30 -9.35 -4.57
N VAL A 199 -1.30 -8.03 -4.40
CA VAL A 199 -1.28 -7.06 -5.49
C VAL A 199 0.07 -6.34 -5.59
N LYS A 200 0.32 -5.67 -6.72
CA LYS A 200 1.53 -4.82 -6.85
C LYS A 200 1.40 -3.61 -5.94
N PRO A 201 2.50 -3.20 -5.27
CA PRO A 201 2.52 -1.96 -4.52
C PRO A 201 2.35 -0.76 -5.45
N GLY A 202 1.74 0.31 -4.93
CA GLY A 202 1.43 1.52 -5.67
C GLY A 202 2.36 2.69 -5.35
N LEU A 203 2.48 3.61 -6.33
CA LEU A 203 3.02 4.94 -6.13
C LEU A 203 2.04 5.78 -5.30
N THR A 204 0.75 5.62 -5.56
CA THR A 204 -0.36 6.23 -4.84
C THR A 204 -1.33 5.15 -4.37
N GLY A 205 -2.05 5.42 -3.29
CA GLY A 205 -3.02 4.49 -2.72
C GLY A 205 -3.33 4.79 -1.27
N TRP A 206 -4.16 3.95 -0.68
CA TRP A 206 -4.46 4.03 0.74
C TRP A 206 -3.24 3.60 1.56
N ALA A 207 -2.88 4.44 2.53
CA ALA A 207 -1.79 4.22 3.48
C ALA A 207 -2.35 3.93 4.87
#